data_c5749297eb98f60dc45007bc95931ae1
#
_entry.id   c5749297eb98f60dc45007bc95931ae1
#
_cell.length_a   1.000
_cell.length_b   1.000
_cell.length_c   1.000
_cell.angle_alpha   90.00
_cell.angle_beta   90.00
_cell.angle_gamma   90.00
#
_symmetry.space_group_name_H-M   'P 1'
#
loop_
_entity.id
_entity.type
_entity.pdbx_description
1 polymer ?
#
loop_
_entity_poly.entity_id
_entity_poly.type
_entity_poly.pdbx_seq_one_letter_code
_entity_poly.pdbx_strand_id
1 'polypeptide(L)'
;MEKTDLATVIQFDCGWNDLGSWKTLWEIAKSDENGNSLKGRNFIKNVKNTYIRSESRLVVGLGINDLLIVETEDAVLVAQKNAIHTLKDLVNNLSSSDFKEYKTARKVHRPWGNYKSINEGKSWQVKKLEINPNASISLQLHNHRSEHWIVVSGIAKVEINDSISHLKKNESIYVPLGAKHRLSNPGKNKLTLIEVQSGEYLGEDDIVRFCLLYTSDAADDRVS
;
A
#
# COMPACT_ATOMS: atom_id res chain seq x y z
N MET A 1 31.73 -10.66 -2.86
CA MET A 1 32.92 -9.88 -2.50
C MET A 1 33.74 -10.52 -1.39
N GLU A 2 33.15 -11.25 -0.46
CA GLU A 2 33.84 -11.87 0.71
C GLU A 2 34.86 -12.98 0.37
N LYS A 3 34.94 -13.43 -0.87
CA LYS A 3 35.81 -14.54 -1.31
C LYS A 3 36.80 -14.15 -2.44
N THR A 4 37.04 -12.87 -2.66
CA THR A 4 37.96 -12.41 -3.71
C THR A 4 39.13 -11.67 -3.12
N ASP A 5 40.37 -12.04 -3.55
CA ASP A 5 41.60 -11.36 -3.23
C ASP A 5 41.88 -10.15 -4.18
N LEU A 6 40.98 -9.91 -5.12
CA LEU A 6 41.11 -8.85 -6.12
C LEU A 6 40.32 -7.57 -5.76
N ALA A 7 39.75 -7.49 -4.57
CA ALA A 7 39.02 -6.32 -4.10
C ALA A 7 39.99 -5.20 -3.67
N THR A 8 39.80 -4.02 -4.25
CA THR A 8 40.53 -2.79 -3.83
C THR A 8 39.52 -1.85 -3.16
N VAL A 9 39.91 -1.35 -1.98
CA VAL A 9 39.15 -0.37 -1.22
C VAL A 9 39.72 1.02 -1.48
N ILE A 10 38.87 1.95 -1.94
CA ILE A 10 39.20 3.36 -2.08
C ILE A 10 38.46 4.11 -0.97
N GLN A 11 39.21 4.83 -0.13
CA GLN A 11 38.59 5.69 0.87
C GLN A 11 37.92 6.88 0.18
N PHE A 12 36.66 7.08 0.51
CA PHE A 12 35.84 8.14 -0.10
C PHE A 12 35.00 8.81 1.01
N ASP A 13 35.23 10.09 1.23
CA ASP A 13 34.48 10.90 2.20
C ASP A 13 33.68 11.97 1.47
N CYS A 14 32.47 11.62 1.06
CA CYS A 14 31.52 12.51 0.38
C CYS A 14 30.26 12.76 1.17
N GLY A 15 30.25 12.42 2.48
CA GLY A 15 29.03 12.51 3.28
C GLY A 15 27.94 11.52 2.87
N TRP A 16 28.31 10.38 2.26
CA TRP A 16 27.39 9.34 1.84
C TRP A 16 26.63 8.76 3.05
N ASN A 17 25.33 8.57 2.88
CA ASN A 17 24.50 7.96 3.89
C ASN A 17 23.48 7.03 3.22
N ASP A 18 23.28 5.84 3.74
CA ASP A 18 22.42 4.81 3.15
C ASP A 18 20.92 5.08 3.31
N LEU A 19 20.53 6.09 4.05
CA LEU A 19 19.13 6.46 4.34
C LEU A 19 18.23 5.27 4.76
N GLY A 20 18.84 4.19 5.22
CA GLY A 20 18.16 2.93 5.53
C GLY A 20 17.42 2.92 6.86
N SER A 21 17.42 4.01 7.62
CA SER A 21 16.78 4.06 8.93
C SER A 21 16.01 5.37 9.19
N TRP A 22 15.02 5.32 10.06
CA TRP A 22 14.31 6.51 10.54
C TRP A 22 15.24 7.49 11.27
N LYS A 23 16.26 6.99 11.95
CA LYS A 23 17.28 7.82 12.60
C LYS A 23 18.03 8.66 11.59
N THR A 24 18.48 8.04 10.52
CA THR A 24 19.19 8.72 9.43
C THR A 24 18.33 9.74 8.73
N LEU A 25 17.07 9.39 8.43
CA LEU A 25 16.10 10.33 7.85
C LEU A 25 15.87 11.55 8.74
N TRP A 26 15.83 11.36 10.05
CA TRP A 26 15.72 12.46 11.00
C TRP A 26 16.98 13.36 11.01
N GLU A 27 18.18 12.76 11.01
CA GLU A 27 19.45 13.48 11.04
C GLU A 27 19.67 14.41 9.85
N ILE A 28 19.17 14.02 8.66
CA ILE A 28 19.27 14.83 7.44
C ILE A 28 18.08 15.77 7.21
N ALA A 29 17.00 15.58 7.96
CA ALA A 29 15.80 16.39 7.81
C ALA A 29 16.02 17.83 8.32
N LYS A 30 15.47 18.80 7.62
CA LYS A 30 15.48 20.19 8.09
C LYS A 30 14.67 20.29 9.38
N SER A 31 15.24 20.91 10.39
CA SER A 31 14.60 21.15 11.68
C SER A 31 14.24 22.64 11.84
N ASP A 32 13.16 22.90 12.61
CA ASP A 32 12.80 24.23 13.07
C ASP A 32 13.70 24.71 14.22
N GLU A 33 13.45 25.90 14.75
CA GLU A 33 14.20 26.53 15.86
C GLU A 33 14.16 25.70 17.16
N ASN A 34 13.14 24.85 17.33
CA ASN A 34 12.98 23.94 18.46
C ASN A 34 13.55 22.52 18.20
N GLY A 35 14.24 22.32 17.08
CA GLY A 35 14.79 21.03 16.69
C GLY A 35 13.74 20.04 16.15
N ASN A 36 12.53 20.49 15.82
CA ASN A 36 11.51 19.61 15.27
C ASN A 36 11.62 19.50 13.75
N SER A 37 11.41 18.31 13.22
CA SER A 37 11.27 18.07 11.79
C SER A 37 9.86 17.55 11.48
N LEU A 38 9.11 18.31 10.72
CA LEU A 38 7.69 18.06 10.47
C LEU A 38 7.43 17.80 8.98
N LYS A 39 6.79 16.67 8.67
CA LYS A 39 6.38 16.31 7.31
C LYS A 39 4.92 15.85 7.30
N GLY A 40 4.15 16.36 6.34
CA GLY A 40 2.73 16.03 6.20
C GLY A 40 1.82 16.94 7.04
N ARG A 41 0.67 16.43 7.46
CA ARG A 41 -0.36 17.19 8.20
C ARG A 41 -0.09 17.14 9.69
N ASN A 42 0.51 18.20 10.24
CA ASN A 42 0.89 18.25 11.65
C ASN A 42 0.37 19.53 12.30
N PHE A 43 0.01 19.45 13.57
CA PHE A 43 -0.28 20.59 14.45
C PHE A 43 0.40 20.36 15.80
N ILE A 44 1.29 21.25 16.21
CA ILE A 44 2.12 21.05 17.40
C ILE A 44 2.05 22.24 18.36
N LYS A 45 2.15 21.97 19.66
CA LYS A 45 2.29 22.97 20.72
C LYS A 45 3.20 22.44 21.81
N ASN A 46 4.21 23.25 22.20
CA ASN A 46 5.21 22.87 23.22
C ASN A 46 5.94 21.54 22.88
N VAL A 47 6.42 21.41 21.64
CA VAL A 47 7.12 20.23 21.12
C VAL A 47 8.58 20.61 20.83
N LYS A 48 9.53 19.76 21.23
CA LYS A 48 10.96 19.95 21.00
C LYS A 48 11.64 18.69 20.52
N ASN A 49 12.69 18.85 19.69
CA ASN A 49 13.55 17.78 19.22
C ASN A 49 12.76 16.52 18.77
N THR A 50 11.69 16.72 18.00
CA THR A 50 10.76 15.65 17.63
C THR A 50 10.63 15.57 16.10
N TYR A 51 10.73 14.36 15.57
CA TYR A 51 10.44 14.08 14.16
C TYR A 51 9.02 13.59 14.02
N ILE A 52 8.22 14.26 13.20
CA ILE A 52 6.85 13.83 12.89
C ILE A 52 6.70 13.70 11.37
N ARG A 53 6.33 12.51 10.93
CA ARG A 53 5.91 12.25 9.55
C ARG A 53 4.48 11.71 9.54
N SER A 54 3.60 12.43 8.88
CA SER A 54 2.21 12.05 8.69
C SER A 54 1.95 11.85 7.20
N GLU A 55 1.47 10.69 6.81
CA GLU A 55 1.15 10.36 5.42
C GLU A 55 -0.34 10.51 5.12
N SER A 56 -1.22 10.23 6.07
CA SER A 56 -2.66 10.22 5.84
C SER A 56 -3.47 11.04 6.84
N ARG A 57 -3.21 10.93 8.13
CA ARG A 57 -4.00 11.57 9.20
C ARG A 57 -3.34 12.84 9.70
N LEU A 58 -4.14 13.72 10.33
CA LEU A 58 -3.59 14.82 11.11
C LEU A 58 -2.93 14.28 12.38
N VAL A 59 -1.66 14.59 12.58
CA VAL A 59 -0.95 14.31 13.83
C VAL A 59 -0.91 15.56 14.67
N VAL A 60 -1.44 15.48 15.89
CA VAL A 60 -1.42 16.59 16.87
C VAL A 60 -0.45 16.24 17.99
N GLY A 61 0.57 17.08 18.19
CA GLY A 61 1.58 16.92 19.24
C GLY A 61 1.45 18.01 20.29
N LEU A 62 1.35 17.64 21.57
CA LEU A 62 1.27 18.57 22.69
C LEU A 62 2.23 18.16 23.80
N GLY A 63 3.16 19.06 24.15
CA GLY A 63 4.04 18.88 25.30
C GLY A 63 4.99 17.68 25.21
N ILE A 64 5.40 17.28 23.99
CA ILE A 64 6.25 16.11 23.74
C ILE A 64 7.67 16.53 23.34
N ASN A 65 8.64 15.70 23.72
CA ASN A 65 10.06 15.92 23.43
C ASN A 65 10.75 14.63 23.04
N ASP A 66 11.78 14.72 22.19
CA ASP A 66 12.67 13.61 21.84
C ASP A 66 11.95 12.37 21.26
N LEU A 67 10.91 12.58 20.48
CA LEU A 67 10.10 11.52 19.88
C LEU A 67 10.28 11.44 18.37
N LEU A 68 10.25 10.21 17.86
CA LEU A 68 9.95 9.85 16.48
C LEU A 68 8.48 9.43 16.40
N ILE A 69 7.70 10.13 15.58
CA ILE A 69 6.31 9.79 15.29
C ILE A 69 6.18 9.61 13.78
N VAL A 70 5.79 8.42 13.36
CA VAL A 70 5.52 8.09 11.95
C VAL A 70 4.12 7.54 11.85
N GLU A 71 3.26 8.28 11.17
CA GLU A 71 1.89 7.88 10.87
C GLU A 71 1.83 7.46 9.40
N THR A 72 1.35 6.26 9.17
CA THR A 72 1.03 5.70 7.85
C THR A 72 -0.44 5.26 7.82
N GLU A 73 -0.91 4.83 6.66
CA GLU A 73 -2.27 4.30 6.54
C GLU A 73 -2.52 3.06 7.41
N ASP A 74 -1.47 2.28 7.69
CA ASP A 74 -1.56 0.98 8.34
C ASP A 74 -1.28 1.05 9.84
N ALA A 75 -0.31 1.88 10.25
CA ALA A 75 0.15 1.91 11.63
C ALA A 75 0.65 3.30 12.05
N VAL A 76 0.73 3.50 13.35
CA VAL A 76 1.40 4.65 13.95
C VAL A 76 2.55 4.14 14.81
N LEU A 77 3.77 4.57 14.48
CA LEU A 77 4.95 4.35 15.30
C LEU A 77 5.17 5.58 16.18
N VAL A 78 5.32 5.35 17.48
CA VAL A 78 5.80 6.36 18.44
C VAL A 78 6.98 5.74 19.16
N ALA A 79 8.15 6.37 19.06
CA ALA A 79 9.38 5.89 19.66
C ALA A 79 10.18 7.05 20.26
N GLN A 80 10.87 6.78 21.36
CA GLN A 80 11.89 7.70 21.86
C GLN A 80 13.10 7.70 20.93
N LYS A 81 13.75 8.84 20.78
CA LYS A 81 14.93 9.02 19.90
C LYS A 81 16.03 8.00 20.19
N ASN A 82 16.28 7.73 21.47
CA ASN A 82 17.30 6.78 21.91
C ASN A 82 16.91 5.30 21.68
N ALA A 83 15.63 4.99 21.47
CA ALA A 83 15.14 3.63 21.27
C ALA A 83 15.00 3.23 19.77
N ILE A 84 15.24 4.15 18.83
CA ILE A 84 15.06 3.89 17.39
C ILE A 84 15.93 2.71 16.89
N HIS A 85 17.10 2.49 17.49
CA HIS A 85 17.99 1.41 17.11
C HIS A 85 17.41 0.00 17.34
N THR A 86 16.44 -0.15 18.27
CA THR A 86 15.76 -1.43 18.55
C THR A 86 14.54 -1.67 17.66
N LEU A 87 14.21 -0.76 16.75
CA LEU A 87 13.01 -0.86 15.91
C LEU A 87 12.98 -2.14 15.07
N LYS A 88 14.13 -2.58 14.56
CA LYS A 88 14.23 -3.82 13.78
C LYS A 88 13.80 -5.05 14.59
N ASP A 89 14.20 -5.12 15.84
CA ASP A 89 13.84 -6.22 16.75
C ASP A 89 12.35 -6.18 17.09
N LEU A 90 11.80 -4.97 17.29
CA LEU A 90 10.36 -4.78 17.48
C LEU A 90 9.55 -5.28 16.28
N VAL A 91 9.96 -4.93 15.06
CA VAL A 91 9.30 -5.39 13.82
C VAL A 91 9.39 -6.91 13.68
N ASN A 92 10.54 -7.50 13.98
CA ASN A 92 10.70 -8.96 13.98
C ASN A 92 9.74 -9.63 14.99
N ASN A 93 9.57 -9.06 16.16
CA ASN A 93 8.62 -9.57 17.16
C ASN A 93 7.15 -9.42 16.72
N LEU A 94 6.81 -8.35 15.97
CA LEU A 94 5.48 -8.19 15.37
C LEU A 94 5.18 -9.30 14.35
N SER A 95 6.20 -9.84 13.68
CA SER A 95 6.01 -10.93 12.71
C SER A 95 5.42 -12.20 13.30
N SER A 96 5.66 -12.45 14.59
CA SER A 96 5.11 -13.59 15.34
C SER A 96 3.73 -13.31 15.96
N SER A 97 3.21 -12.10 15.78
CA SER A 97 1.92 -11.69 16.32
C SER A 97 0.79 -11.83 15.27
N ASP A 98 -0.46 -11.79 15.73
CA ASP A 98 -1.65 -11.89 14.86
C ASP A 98 -2.12 -10.54 14.28
N PHE A 99 -1.28 -9.50 14.33
CA PHE A 99 -1.63 -8.21 13.73
C PHE A 99 -1.64 -8.32 12.19
N LYS A 100 -2.82 -8.07 11.62
CA LYS A 100 -3.02 -8.11 10.15
C LYS A 100 -2.18 -7.07 9.41
N GLU A 101 -1.96 -5.93 10.03
CA GLU A 101 -1.21 -4.79 9.48
C GLU A 101 0.25 -5.14 9.16
N TYR A 102 0.81 -6.13 9.86
CA TYR A 102 2.14 -6.65 9.53
C TYR A 102 2.13 -7.50 8.25
N LYS A 103 1.06 -8.29 8.07
CA LYS A 103 0.95 -9.28 6.98
C LYS A 103 0.46 -8.65 5.67
N THR A 104 -0.37 -7.60 5.75
CA THR A 104 -1.06 -7.06 4.58
C THR A 104 -1.07 -5.52 4.61
N ALA A 105 -0.37 -4.91 3.67
CA ALA A 105 -0.49 -3.47 3.47
C ALA A 105 -1.89 -3.11 2.93
N ARG A 106 -2.51 -2.05 3.44
CA ARG A 106 -3.81 -1.58 2.94
C ARG A 106 -3.76 -1.17 1.47
N LYS A 107 -2.63 -0.64 1.02
CA LYS A 107 -2.41 -0.28 -0.37
C LYS A 107 -1.40 -1.22 -1.00
N VAL A 108 -1.81 -1.91 -2.04
CA VAL A 108 -1.01 -2.87 -2.78
C VAL A 108 -0.80 -2.36 -4.20
N HIS A 109 0.45 -2.29 -4.63
CA HIS A 109 0.83 -1.92 -5.99
C HIS A 109 0.93 -3.16 -6.87
N ARG A 110 0.43 -3.04 -8.10
CA ARG A 110 0.42 -4.10 -9.12
C ARG A 110 0.87 -3.50 -10.46
N PRO A 111 1.31 -4.31 -11.43
CA PRO A 111 1.67 -3.81 -12.76
C PRO A 111 0.55 -3.01 -13.45
N TRP A 112 -0.69 -3.37 -13.21
CA TRP A 112 -1.86 -2.69 -13.76
C TRP A 112 -2.28 -1.42 -13.00
N GLY A 113 -1.71 -1.13 -11.84
CA GLY A 113 -2.08 0.02 -11.01
C GLY A 113 -1.94 -0.25 -9.53
N ASN A 114 -2.99 -0.03 -8.75
CA ASN A 114 -3.02 -0.36 -7.34
C ASN A 114 -4.45 -0.55 -6.83
N TYR A 115 -4.56 -1.24 -5.72
CA TYR A 115 -5.79 -1.24 -4.94
C TYR A 115 -5.50 -0.86 -3.48
N LYS A 116 -6.53 -0.35 -2.83
CA LYS A 116 -6.49 0.02 -1.41
C LYS A 116 -7.72 -0.54 -0.72
N SER A 117 -7.52 -1.36 0.32
CA SER A 117 -8.60 -1.75 1.24
C SER A 117 -9.03 -0.52 2.04
N ILE A 118 -10.32 -0.18 1.96
CA ILE A 118 -10.91 0.96 2.66
C ILE A 118 -11.44 0.51 4.01
N ASN A 119 -12.25 -0.56 3.99
CA ASN A 119 -12.87 -1.13 5.17
C ASN A 119 -13.28 -2.58 4.94
N GLU A 120 -13.38 -3.35 6.01
CA GLU A 120 -13.76 -4.77 5.95
C GLU A 120 -14.57 -5.19 7.17
N GLY A 121 -15.36 -6.25 7.00
CA GLY A 121 -16.09 -6.93 8.06
C GLY A 121 -15.97 -8.45 7.90
N LYS A 122 -16.76 -9.20 8.64
CA LYS A 122 -16.67 -10.66 8.65
C LYS A 122 -16.95 -11.29 7.27
N SER A 123 -17.88 -10.72 6.49
CA SER A 123 -18.34 -11.27 5.20
C SER A 123 -18.35 -10.23 4.08
N TRP A 124 -17.68 -9.11 4.24
CA TRP A 124 -17.60 -8.06 3.23
C TRP A 124 -16.27 -7.30 3.31
N GLN A 125 -15.83 -6.78 2.17
CA GLN A 125 -14.68 -5.88 2.05
C GLN A 125 -14.95 -4.81 0.99
N VAL A 126 -14.47 -3.60 1.24
CA VAL A 126 -14.53 -2.50 0.28
C VAL A 126 -13.11 -2.13 -0.12
N LYS A 127 -12.85 -2.14 -1.43
CA LYS A 127 -11.56 -1.72 -2.01
C LYS A 127 -11.76 -0.55 -2.97
N LYS A 128 -10.79 0.35 -3.01
CA LYS A 128 -10.62 1.31 -4.09
C LYS A 128 -9.59 0.76 -5.06
N LEU A 129 -9.95 0.63 -6.34
CA LEU A 129 -9.04 0.22 -7.40
C LEU A 129 -8.69 1.44 -8.27
N GLU A 130 -7.42 1.53 -8.66
CA GLU A 130 -6.92 2.53 -9.60
C GLU A 130 -6.15 1.81 -10.72
N ILE A 131 -6.75 1.78 -11.92
CA ILE A 131 -6.20 1.08 -13.08
C ILE A 131 -5.52 2.09 -14.00
N ASN A 132 -4.27 1.84 -14.35
CA ASN A 132 -3.50 2.68 -15.26
C ASN A 132 -4.11 2.67 -16.68
N PRO A 133 -3.88 3.71 -17.51
CA PRO A 133 -4.29 3.72 -18.89
C PRO A 133 -3.86 2.46 -19.65
N ASN A 134 -4.75 1.88 -20.43
CA ASN A 134 -4.54 0.67 -21.24
C ASN A 134 -4.15 -0.59 -20.43
N ALA A 135 -4.31 -0.58 -19.12
CA ALA A 135 -4.03 -1.73 -18.27
C ALA A 135 -5.31 -2.52 -17.95
N SER A 136 -5.12 -3.78 -17.55
CA SER A 136 -6.20 -4.71 -17.18
C SER A 136 -5.76 -5.56 -16.00
N ILE A 137 -6.72 -5.93 -15.15
CA ILE A 137 -6.53 -7.05 -14.23
C ILE A 137 -6.57 -8.38 -15.00
N SER A 138 -6.08 -9.46 -14.40
CA SER A 138 -6.18 -10.81 -14.98
C SER A 138 -7.63 -11.21 -15.23
N LEU A 139 -7.87 -12.13 -16.18
CA LEU A 139 -9.15 -12.85 -16.24
C LEU A 139 -9.21 -13.81 -15.06
N GLN A 140 -10.20 -13.67 -14.19
CA GLN A 140 -10.27 -14.38 -12.92
C GLN A 140 -11.70 -14.77 -12.54
N LEU A 141 -11.83 -15.66 -11.57
CA LEU A 141 -13.08 -15.96 -10.87
C LEU A 141 -12.83 -16.16 -9.38
N HIS A 142 -13.91 -16.11 -8.61
CA HIS A 142 -13.93 -16.35 -7.17
C HIS A 142 -14.97 -17.41 -6.84
N ASN A 143 -14.60 -18.37 -5.96
CA ASN A 143 -15.49 -19.46 -5.57
C ASN A 143 -16.36 -19.13 -4.34
N HIS A 144 -15.95 -18.11 -3.54
CA HIS A 144 -16.58 -17.85 -2.23
C HIS A 144 -17.07 -16.43 -2.07
N ARG A 145 -16.88 -15.56 -3.09
CA ARG A 145 -17.34 -14.17 -3.04
C ARG A 145 -17.92 -13.69 -4.36
N SER A 146 -18.85 -12.76 -4.28
CA SER A 146 -19.31 -11.92 -5.38
C SER A 146 -18.75 -10.51 -5.24
N GLU A 147 -18.80 -9.74 -6.33
CA GLU A 147 -18.27 -8.38 -6.34
C GLU A 147 -19.28 -7.40 -6.95
N HIS A 148 -19.26 -6.17 -6.49
CA HIS A 148 -20.02 -5.08 -7.08
C HIS A 148 -19.08 -3.92 -7.36
N TRP A 149 -18.96 -3.51 -8.61
CA TRP A 149 -18.05 -2.46 -9.06
C TRP A 149 -18.80 -1.20 -9.41
N ILE A 150 -18.35 -0.05 -8.90
CA ILE A 150 -18.93 1.28 -9.13
C ILE A 150 -17.84 2.17 -9.69
N VAL A 151 -18.01 2.71 -10.89
CA VAL A 151 -17.04 3.61 -11.52
C VAL A 151 -17.14 5.00 -10.92
N VAL A 152 -16.05 5.46 -10.32
CA VAL A 152 -15.91 6.82 -9.75
C VAL A 152 -15.40 7.81 -10.79
N SER A 153 -14.42 7.39 -11.60
CA SER A 153 -13.86 8.21 -12.68
C SER A 153 -13.24 7.35 -13.77
N GLY A 154 -13.28 7.84 -15.00
CA GLY A 154 -12.80 7.11 -16.17
C GLY A 154 -13.90 6.30 -16.86
N ILE A 155 -13.50 5.35 -17.68
CA ILE A 155 -14.37 4.40 -18.38
C ILE A 155 -13.80 3.00 -18.13
N ALA A 156 -14.64 2.10 -17.65
CA ALA A 156 -14.29 0.70 -17.43
C ALA A 156 -14.83 -0.17 -18.57
N LYS A 157 -13.98 -1.02 -19.14
CA LYS A 157 -14.40 -2.16 -19.94
C LYS A 157 -14.44 -3.36 -19.02
N VAL A 158 -15.61 -3.98 -18.89
CA VAL A 158 -15.83 -5.14 -18.01
C VAL A 158 -16.23 -6.32 -18.87
N GLU A 159 -15.54 -7.43 -18.69
CA GLU A 159 -15.89 -8.74 -19.24
C GLU A 159 -16.46 -9.59 -18.11
N ILE A 160 -17.67 -10.13 -18.27
CA ILE A 160 -18.25 -11.13 -17.36
C ILE A 160 -18.73 -12.29 -18.21
N ASN A 161 -18.09 -13.45 -18.04
CA ASN A 161 -18.23 -14.61 -18.94
C ASN A 161 -18.02 -14.18 -20.40
N ASP A 162 -19.04 -14.31 -21.25
CA ASP A 162 -18.97 -13.98 -22.68
C ASP A 162 -19.51 -12.57 -22.99
N SER A 163 -19.89 -11.80 -21.97
CA SER A 163 -20.51 -10.48 -22.13
C SER A 163 -19.48 -9.37 -21.86
N ILE A 164 -19.46 -8.37 -22.74
CA ILE A 164 -18.64 -7.16 -22.59
C ILE A 164 -19.53 -5.94 -22.37
N SER A 165 -19.23 -5.18 -21.33
CA SER A 165 -19.90 -3.93 -20.98
C SER A 165 -18.90 -2.80 -20.85
N HIS A 166 -19.33 -1.58 -21.17
CA HIS A 166 -18.56 -0.36 -20.93
C HIS A 166 -19.32 0.50 -19.92
N LEU A 167 -18.67 0.77 -18.79
CA LEU A 167 -19.25 1.55 -17.71
C LEU A 167 -18.60 2.92 -17.66
N LYS A 168 -19.43 3.95 -17.55
CA LYS A 168 -19.02 5.34 -17.34
C LYS A 168 -19.12 5.71 -15.85
N LYS A 169 -18.66 6.89 -15.52
CA LYS A 169 -18.81 7.45 -14.16
C LYS A 169 -20.24 7.31 -13.65
N ASN A 170 -20.39 6.87 -12.41
CA ASN A 170 -21.63 6.58 -11.67
C ASN A 170 -22.41 5.34 -12.16
N GLU A 171 -21.88 4.59 -13.12
CA GLU A 171 -22.44 3.29 -13.49
C GLU A 171 -21.79 2.18 -12.66
N SER A 172 -22.52 1.09 -12.47
CA SER A 172 -22.08 -0.05 -11.67
C SER A 172 -22.47 -1.37 -12.33
N ILE A 173 -21.78 -2.44 -11.92
CA ILE A 173 -22.06 -3.80 -12.37
C ILE A 173 -21.87 -4.78 -11.23
N TYR A 174 -22.71 -5.83 -11.22
CA TYR A 174 -22.58 -6.96 -10.32
C TYR A 174 -21.83 -8.11 -11.00
N VAL A 175 -20.82 -8.64 -10.33
CA VAL A 175 -20.06 -9.83 -10.72
C VAL A 175 -20.52 -10.99 -9.84
N PRO A 176 -21.27 -11.95 -10.40
CA PRO A 176 -21.78 -13.09 -9.64
C PRO A 176 -20.65 -14.01 -9.14
N LEU A 177 -20.93 -14.73 -8.06
CA LEU A 177 -20.12 -15.82 -7.58
C LEU A 177 -19.80 -16.81 -8.72
N GLY A 178 -18.55 -17.20 -8.88
CA GLY A 178 -18.09 -18.16 -9.89
C GLY A 178 -18.05 -17.61 -11.33
N ALA A 179 -18.45 -16.39 -11.59
CA ALA A 179 -18.37 -15.80 -12.92
C ALA A 179 -16.92 -15.43 -13.28
N LYS A 180 -16.48 -15.83 -14.47
CA LYS A 180 -15.20 -15.37 -15.02
C LYS A 180 -15.32 -13.89 -15.37
N HIS A 181 -14.40 -13.05 -14.89
CA HIS A 181 -14.49 -11.63 -15.11
C HIS A 181 -13.12 -10.98 -15.28
N ARG A 182 -13.11 -9.84 -15.96
CA ARG A 182 -11.94 -8.97 -16.16
C ARG A 182 -12.37 -7.52 -16.16
N LEU A 183 -11.55 -6.67 -15.52
CA LEU A 183 -11.66 -5.23 -15.58
C LEU A 183 -10.51 -4.65 -16.39
N SER A 184 -10.80 -3.75 -17.32
CA SER A 184 -9.82 -3.07 -18.16
C SER A 184 -10.08 -1.57 -18.20
N ASN A 185 -9.02 -0.78 -18.31
CA ASN A 185 -9.10 0.64 -18.56
C ASN A 185 -8.74 0.95 -20.02
N PRO A 186 -9.73 1.14 -20.91
CA PRO A 186 -9.47 1.49 -22.31
C PRO A 186 -9.13 2.98 -22.50
N GLY A 187 -9.21 3.78 -21.44
CA GLY A 187 -9.06 5.24 -21.48
C GLY A 187 -7.60 5.69 -21.41
N LYS A 188 -7.41 7.00 -21.66
CA LYS A 188 -6.10 7.67 -21.56
C LYS A 188 -5.77 8.17 -20.15
N ASN A 189 -6.77 8.24 -19.29
CA ASN A 189 -6.63 8.66 -17.89
C ASN A 189 -6.82 7.46 -16.97
N LYS A 190 -6.34 7.59 -15.73
CA LYS A 190 -6.50 6.57 -14.71
C LYS A 190 -8.00 6.29 -14.47
N LEU A 191 -8.38 5.02 -14.48
CA LEU A 191 -9.70 4.56 -14.06
C LEU A 191 -9.71 4.36 -12.55
N THR A 192 -10.73 4.91 -11.88
CA THR A 192 -10.94 4.70 -10.45
C THR A 192 -12.32 4.09 -10.23
N LEU A 193 -12.37 3.02 -9.45
CA LEU A 193 -13.63 2.39 -9.05
C LEU A 193 -13.61 1.96 -7.59
N ILE A 194 -14.79 1.78 -7.04
CA ILE A 194 -15.02 1.15 -5.75
C ILE A 194 -15.53 -0.26 -6.02
N GLU A 195 -14.90 -1.21 -5.38
CA GLU A 195 -15.26 -2.62 -5.36
C GLU A 195 -15.81 -2.96 -3.99
N VAL A 196 -17.00 -3.54 -3.95
CA VAL A 196 -17.59 -4.15 -2.76
C VAL A 196 -17.58 -5.65 -2.97
N GLN A 197 -16.83 -6.37 -2.15
CA GLN A 197 -16.79 -7.82 -2.12
C GLN A 197 -17.72 -8.32 -1.01
N SER A 198 -18.45 -9.41 -1.26
CA SER A 198 -19.35 -10.03 -0.31
C SER A 198 -19.31 -11.54 -0.45
N GLY A 199 -19.09 -12.25 0.68
CA GLY A 199 -18.97 -13.70 0.67
C GLY A 199 -18.52 -14.28 2.00
N GLU A 200 -18.48 -15.59 2.07
CA GLU A 200 -18.05 -16.32 3.28
C GLU A 200 -16.52 -16.28 3.47
N TYR A 201 -15.78 -16.16 2.35
CA TYR A 201 -14.33 -16.08 2.34
C TYR A 201 -13.85 -15.01 1.36
N LEU A 202 -12.95 -14.13 1.81
CA LEU A 202 -12.50 -12.95 1.06
C LEU A 202 -10.97 -12.93 0.83
N GLY A 203 -10.27 -14.05 1.08
CA GLY A 203 -8.84 -14.18 0.90
C GLY A 203 -8.40 -14.01 -0.56
N GLU A 204 -7.19 -13.51 -0.77
CA GLU A 204 -6.64 -13.34 -2.14
C GLU A 204 -6.31 -14.70 -2.81
N ASP A 205 -6.19 -15.77 -2.02
CA ASP A 205 -6.03 -17.16 -2.48
C ASP A 205 -7.32 -17.77 -3.07
N ASP A 206 -8.49 -17.13 -2.91
CA ASP A 206 -9.73 -17.47 -3.62
C ASP A 206 -9.69 -17.07 -5.12
N ILE A 207 -8.66 -16.35 -5.56
CA ILE A 207 -8.56 -15.87 -6.95
C ILE A 207 -8.04 -16.99 -7.86
N VAL A 208 -8.90 -17.52 -8.73
CA VAL A 208 -8.50 -18.41 -9.82
C VAL A 208 -8.23 -17.58 -11.08
N ARG A 209 -6.97 -17.53 -11.54
CA ARG A 209 -6.56 -16.77 -12.72
C ARG A 209 -6.47 -17.66 -13.96
N PHE A 210 -7.04 -17.22 -15.10
CA PHE A 210 -7.11 -18.00 -16.34
C PHE A 210 -6.12 -17.56 -17.42
N CYS A 211 -5.67 -16.32 -17.42
CA CYS A 211 -4.75 -15.81 -18.42
C CYS A 211 -3.94 -14.66 -17.84
N LEU A 212 -2.64 -14.80 -17.88
CA LEU A 212 -1.69 -13.72 -17.74
C LEU A 212 -1.54 -13.06 -19.13
N LEU A 213 -2.17 -11.92 -19.34
CA LEU A 213 -1.71 -11.03 -20.39
C LEU A 213 -0.29 -10.60 -20.01
N TYR A 214 0.66 -10.62 -20.95
CA TYR A 214 2.10 -10.34 -20.74
C TYR A 214 2.41 -8.99 -20.06
N THR A 215 1.40 -8.19 -19.75
CA THR A 215 1.46 -6.90 -19.07
C THR A 215 0.88 -6.91 -17.64
N SER A 216 0.36 -8.04 -17.16
CA SER A 216 -0.28 -8.14 -15.84
C SER A 216 0.33 -9.28 -15.03
N ASP A 217 0.70 -9.01 -13.80
CA ASP A 217 0.88 -9.96 -12.69
C ASP A 217 2.01 -11.02 -12.77
N ALA A 218 2.95 -10.97 -13.73
CA ALA A 218 4.09 -11.90 -13.76
C ALA A 218 5.01 -11.83 -12.51
N ALA A 219 4.78 -10.87 -11.63
CA ALA A 219 5.52 -10.72 -10.37
C ALA A 219 4.81 -11.37 -9.16
N ASP A 220 3.55 -11.75 -9.30
CA ASP A 220 2.73 -12.23 -8.16
C ASP A 220 2.90 -13.74 -7.87
N ASP A 221 3.43 -14.51 -8.83
CA ASP A 221 3.60 -15.97 -8.69
C ASP A 221 4.91 -16.39 -7.99
N ARG A 222 5.66 -15.47 -7.43
CA ARG A 222 6.96 -15.77 -6.78
C ARG A 222 6.98 -15.64 -5.26
N VAL A 223 5.83 -15.56 -4.63
CA VAL A 223 5.74 -15.57 -3.16
C VAL A 223 4.79 -16.68 -2.74
N SER A 224 5.31 -17.86 -2.71
CA SER A 224 4.82 -19.00 -1.92
C SER A 224 5.91 -19.45 -0.98
#